data_473768c5d1843244ccbed5fdab840a9e
#
_entry.id   473768c5d1843244ccbed5fdab840a9e
#
_cell.length_a   1.000
_cell.length_b   1.000
_cell.length_c   1.000
_cell.angle_alpha   90.00
_cell.angle_beta   90.00
_cell.angle_gamma   90.00
#
_symmetry.space_group_name_H-M   'P 1'
#
loop_
_entity.id
_entity.type
_entity.pdbx_description
1 polymer ?
#
loop_
_entity_poly.entity_id
_entity_poly.type
_entity_poly.pdbx_seq_one_letter_code
_entity_poly.pdbx_strand_id
1 'polypeptide(L)'
;MAELRHQIFIQAKPEAVYAALATQTGLRGWWTADATSEEKAGSEAVFGFDRRATIFRMHIERLERAKSVMWSCHGDQPEWNGTTLTWELAPNNGGTTVRFVHHGWREATELYAICNSSWGELMHRLKNYSEGRNPGPRWTE
;
A
#
# COMPACT_ATOMS: atom_id res chain seq x y z
N MET A 1 -10.41 -7.64 17.13
CA MET A 1 -10.16 -6.86 15.91
C MET A 1 -9.73 -7.76 14.78
N ALA A 2 -10.10 -7.40 13.56
CA ALA A 2 -9.77 -8.20 12.39
C ALA A 2 -8.59 -7.58 11.64
N GLU A 3 -7.89 -8.40 10.87
CA GLU A 3 -6.80 -7.91 10.02
C GLU A 3 -6.80 -8.66 8.69
N LEU A 4 -6.37 -7.96 7.65
CA LEU A 4 -6.16 -8.52 6.32
C LEU A 4 -4.68 -8.80 6.15
N ARG A 5 -4.36 -10.00 5.67
CA ARG A 5 -2.97 -10.40 5.45
C ARG A 5 -2.79 -10.88 4.02
N HIS A 6 -1.71 -10.42 3.39
CA HIS A 6 -1.32 -10.87 2.06
C HIS A 6 0.19 -11.08 2.04
N GLN A 7 0.61 -12.09 1.32
CA GLN A 7 2.02 -12.35 1.11
C GLN A 7 2.23 -12.66 -0.36
N ILE A 8 3.26 -12.05 -0.96
CA ILE A 8 3.58 -12.27 -2.35
C ILE A 8 5.09 -12.24 -2.55
N PHE A 9 5.58 -13.04 -3.51
CA PHE A 9 6.97 -12.97 -3.94
C PHE A 9 7.08 -12.06 -5.15
N ILE A 10 8.03 -11.13 -5.11
CA ILE A 10 8.31 -10.18 -6.20
C ILE A 10 9.73 -10.40 -6.67
N GLN A 11 9.91 -10.63 -7.96
CA GLN A 11 11.22 -10.84 -8.58
C GLN A 11 11.88 -9.49 -8.83
N ALA A 12 12.15 -8.77 -7.77
CA ALA A 12 12.83 -7.49 -7.75
C ALA A 12 13.51 -7.32 -6.41
N LYS A 13 14.56 -6.52 -6.36
CA LYS A 13 15.29 -6.29 -5.10
C LYS A 13 14.43 -5.51 -4.10
N PRO A 14 14.66 -5.69 -2.79
CA PRO A 14 13.89 -4.95 -1.78
C PRO A 14 13.91 -3.44 -1.98
N GLU A 15 15.00 -2.87 -2.49
CA GLU A 15 15.09 -1.44 -2.76
C GLU A 15 14.07 -0.99 -3.81
N ALA A 16 13.84 -1.81 -4.84
CA ALA A 16 12.87 -1.49 -5.88
C ALA A 16 11.44 -1.56 -5.35
N VAL A 17 11.14 -2.57 -4.55
CA VAL A 17 9.82 -2.72 -3.92
C VAL A 17 9.58 -1.57 -2.94
N TYR A 18 10.59 -1.24 -2.14
CA TYR A 18 10.51 -0.11 -1.22
C TYR A 18 10.20 1.20 -1.96
N ALA A 19 10.90 1.46 -3.07
CA ALA A 19 10.65 2.66 -3.87
C ALA A 19 9.21 2.72 -4.38
N ALA A 20 8.65 1.57 -4.76
CA ALA A 20 7.26 1.50 -5.21
C ALA A 20 6.26 1.87 -4.10
N LEU A 21 6.61 1.62 -2.84
CA LEU A 21 5.76 1.89 -1.68
C LEU A 21 6.00 3.27 -1.09
N ALA A 22 7.24 3.77 -1.14
CA ALA A 22 7.63 4.97 -0.41
C ALA A 22 7.61 6.24 -1.25
N THR A 23 7.63 6.13 -2.58
CA THR A 23 7.69 7.32 -3.44
C THR A 23 6.35 7.61 -4.11
N GLN A 24 6.11 8.90 -4.35
CA GLN A 24 4.91 9.33 -5.08
C GLN A 24 4.82 8.71 -6.47
N THR A 25 5.95 8.69 -7.19
CA THR A 25 6.01 8.07 -8.50
C THR A 25 5.62 6.60 -8.44
N GLY A 26 6.14 5.87 -7.46
CA GLY A 26 5.80 4.47 -7.27
C GLY A 26 4.32 4.26 -7.00
N LEU A 27 3.78 4.97 -6.03
CA LEU A 27 2.37 4.84 -5.64
C LEU A 27 1.43 5.15 -6.80
N ARG A 28 1.77 6.13 -7.63
CA ARG A 28 1.02 6.46 -8.85
C ARG A 28 1.15 5.40 -9.94
N GLY A 29 2.16 4.60 -9.86
CA GLY A 29 2.44 3.58 -10.88
C GLY A 29 1.64 2.30 -10.72
N TRP A 30 1.12 2.01 -9.53
CA TRP A 30 0.40 0.75 -9.31
C TRP A 30 -0.92 0.91 -8.54
N TRP A 31 -1.11 1.95 -7.76
CA TRP A 31 -2.28 2.08 -6.90
C TRP A 31 -3.29 3.10 -7.43
N THR A 32 -3.02 4.39 -7.24
CA THR A 32 -3.93 5.43 -7.74
C THR A 32 -3.14 6.59 -8.35
N ALA A 33 -3.67 7.13 -9.45
CA ALA A 33 -3.05 8.26 -10.12
C ALA A 33 -3.07 9.52 -9.24
N ASP A 34 -4.06 9.62 -8.36
CA ASP A 34 -4.19 10.76 -7.44
C ASP A 34 -3.54 10.43 -6.09
N ALA A 35 -2.24 10.33 -6.11
CA ALA A 35 -1.46 10.10 -4.88
C ALA A 35 -0.43 11.20 -4.73
N THR A 36 -0.31 11.75 -3.51
CA THR A 36 0.77 12.67 -3.15
C THR A 36 1.45 12.12 -1.92
N SER A 37 2.77 12.12 -1.94
CA SER A 37 3.56 11.60 -0.83
C SER A 37 4.97 12.14 -0.87
N GLU A 38 5.54 12.39 0.30
CA GLU A 38 6.96 12.65 0.46
C GLU A 38 7.57 11.39 1.08
N GLU A 39 8.77 11.06 0.66
CA GLU A 39 9.48 9.93 1.26
C GLU A 39 10.08 10.36 2.61
N LYS A 40 9.20 10.54 3.60
CA LYS A 40 9.60 11.09 4.89
C LYS A 40 8.67 10.61 6.01
N ALA A 41 9.22 9.93 7.00
CA ALA A 41 8.47 9.56 8.18
C ALA A 41 7.98 10.82 8.92
N GLY A 42 6.74 10.78 9.41
CA GLY A 42 6.10 11.92 10.05
C GLY A 42 5.31 12.78 9.09
N SER A 43 5.43 12.56 7.77
CA SER A 43 4.64 13.30 6.78
C SER A 43 3.33 12.59 6.49
N GLU A 44 2.46 13.23 5.72
CA GLU A 44 1.16 12.68 5.34
C GLU A 44 1.13 12.40 3.84
N ALA A 45 0.71 11.18 3.50
CA ALA A 45 0.43 10.81 2.12
C ALA A 45 -1.08 10.90 1.90
N VAL A 46 -1.51 11.38 0.74
CA VAL A 46 -2.92 11.55 0.41
C VAL A 46 -3.24 10.75 -0.84
N PHE A 47 -4.30 9.95 -0.76
CA PHE A 47 -4.74 9.09 -1.86
C PHE A 47 -6.19 9.40 -2.19
N GLY A 48 -6.43 9.85 -3.43
CA GLY A 48 -7.77 10.14 -3.91
C GLY A 48 -8.25 9.05 -4.86
N PHE A 49 -9.55 8.82 -4.85
CA PHE A 49 -10.20 7.79 -5.67
C PHE A 49 -11.47 8.36 -6.29
N ASP A 50 -11.73 7.99 -7.54
CA ASP A 50 -12.94 8.40 -8.25
C ASP A 50 -13.15 9.92 -8.22
N ARG A 51 -12.15 10.66 -8.71
CA ARG A 51 -12.15 12.14 -8.74
C ARG A 51 -12.36 12.73 -7.34
N ARG A 52 -11.70 12.11 -6.35
CA ARG A 52 -11.76 12.49 -4.95
C ARG A 52 -13.12 12.32 -4.29
N ALA A 53 -13.95 11.42 -4.84
CA ALA A 53 -15.16 11.02 -4.13
C ALA A 53 -14.83 10.36 -2.79
N THR A 54 -13.66 9.72 -2.72
CA THR A 54 -13.13 9.16 -1.47
C THR A 54 -11.66 9.57 -1.35
N ILE A 55 -11.25 10.04 -0.18
CA ILE A 55 -9.87 10.42 0.10
C ILE A 55 -9.40 9.67 1.34
N PHE A 56 -8.26 8.98 1.22
CA PHE A 56 -7.56 8.42 2.36
C PHE A 56 -6.32 9.24 2.66
N ARG A 57 -6.08 9.50 3.94
CA ARG A 57 -4.88 10.17 4.42
C ARG A 57 -4.10 9.16 5.25
N MET A 58 -2.83 8.99 4.91
CA MET A 58 -1.94 8.07 5.60
C MET A 58 -0.85 8.87 6.29
N HIS A 59 -0.80 8.77 7.62
CA HIS A 59 0.35 9.29 8.35
C HIS A 59 1.46 8.24 8.20
N ILE A 60 2.61 8.67 7.69
CA ILE A 60 3.74 7.77 7.49
C ILE A 60 4.45 7.60 8.83
N GLU A 61 4.26 6.44 9.45
CA GLU A 61 4.80 6.15 10.78
C GLU A 61 6.24 5.70 10.71
N ARG A 62 6.60 4.90 9.70
CA ARG A 62 7.93 4.31 9.62
C ARG A 62 8.32 4.10 8.16
N LEU A 63 9.55 4.47 7.84
CA LEU A 63 10.20 4.12 6.58
C LEU A 63 11.57 3.57 6.91
N GLU A 64 11.73 2.26 6.81
CA GLU A 64 13.02 1.59 6.94
C GLU A 64 13.41 1.10 5.56
N ARG A 65 14.37 1.78 4.95
CA ARG A 65 14.75 1.55 3.55
C ARG A 65 15.01 0.07 3.28
N ALA A 66 14.31 -0.46 2.27
CA ALA A 66 14.40 -1.85 1.82
C ALA A 66 13.96 -2.88 2.87
N LYS A 67 13.31 -2.46 3.96
CA LYS A 67 12.89 -3.34 5.05
C LYS A 67 11.42 -3.24 5.40
N SER A 68 10.92 -2.03 5.65
CA SER A 68 9.52 -1.89 6.05
C SER A 68 8.96 -0.50 5.80
N VAL A 69 7.64 -0.46 5.61
CA VAL A 69 6.86 0.78 5.50
C VAL A 69 5.64 0.58 6.39
N MET A 70 5.31 1.59 7.18
CA MET A 70 4.12 1.55 8.03
C MET A 70 3.37 2.87 7.95
N TRP A 71 2.06 2.77 7.73
CA TRP A 71 1.16 3.92 7.71
C TRP A 71 0.04 3.73 8.71
N SER A 72 -0.45 4.84 9.30
CA SER A 72 -1.73 4.85 10.01
C SER A 72 -2.73 5.65 9.20
N CYS A 73 -3.97 5.16 9.11
CA CYS A 73 -4.96 5.71 8.20
C CYS A 73 -6.00 6.58 8.92
N HIS A 74 -6.34 7.68 8.28
CA HIS A 74 -7.52 8.49 8.60
C HIS A 74 -8.06 9.09 7.30
N GLY A 75 -9.28 9.58 7.32
CA GLY A 75 -9.88 10.16 6.11
C GLY A 75 -11.37 9.91 6.03
N ASP A 76 -11.88 9.82 4.81
CA ASP A 76 -13.33 9.79 4.56
C ASP A 76 -13.99 8.45 4.89
N GLN A 77 -13.21 7.36 4.93
CA GLN A 77 -13.80 6.04 5.18
C GLN A 77 -13.72 5.71 6.67
N PRO A 78 -14.86 5.73 7.41
CA PRO A 78 -14.83 5.51 8.86
C PRO A 78 -14.24 4.17 9.29
N GLU A 79 -14.44 3.12 8.50
CA GLU A 79 -13.94 1.79 8.88
C GLU A 79 -12.42 1.66 8.76
N TRP A 80 -11.79 2.55 8.00
CA TRP A 80 -10.32 2.59 7.87
C TRP A 80 -9.68 3.49 8.93
N ASN A 81 -10.44 4.39 9.53
CA ASN A 81 -9.89 5.32 10.51
C ASN A 81 -9.38 4.58 11.75
N GLY A 82 -8.13 4.83 12.10
CA GLY A 82 -7.47 4.16 13.20
C GLY A 82 -6.83 2.82 12.83
N THR A 83 -6.93 2.41 11.56
CA THR A 83 -6.24 1.20 11.12
C THR A 83 -4.80 1.51 10.74
N THR A 84 -3.96 0.48 10.68
CA THR A 84 -2.58 0.59 10.24
C THR A 84 -2.31 -0.35 9.08
N LEU A 85 -1.41 0.07 8.20
CA LEU A 85 -0.98 -0.72 7.05
C LEU A 85 0.53 -0.91 7.17
N THR A 86 0.97 -2.16 7.19
CA THR A 86 2.38 -2.51 7.36
C THR A 86 2.85 -3.36 6.20
N TRP A 87 3.99 -3.00 5.64
CA TRP A 87 4.65 -3.71 4.57
C TRP A 87 6.02 -4.16 5.07
N GLU A 88 6.25 -5.47 5.15
CA GLU A 88 7.54 -6.03 5.53
C GLU A 88 8.20 -6.64 4.31
N LEU A 89 9.46 -6.27 4.05
CA LEU A 89 10.21 -6.70 2.88
C LEU A 89 11.38 -7.57 3.33
N ALA A 90 11.44 -8.78 2.81
CA ALA A 90 12.51 -9.72 3.15
C ALA A 90 13.18 -10.24 1.88
N PRO A 91 14.51 -10.11 1.76
CA PRO A 91 15.23 -10.68 0.61
C PRO A 91 14.99 -12.20 0.54
N ASN A 92 14.80 -12.70 -0.67
CA ASN A 92 14.53 -14.12 -0.89
C ASN A 92 14.98 -14.50 -2.31
N ASN A 93 16.08 -15.27 -2.42
CA ASN A 93 16.58 -15.82 -3.69
C ASN A 93 16.66 -14.79 -4.82
N GLY A 94 17.22 -13.62 -4.53
CA GLY A 94 17.39 -12.55 -5.53
C GLY A 94 16.16 -11.67 -5.74
N GLY A 95 15.07 -12.01 -5.08
CA GLY A 95 13.85 -11.21 -5.09
C GLY A 95 13.44 -10.80 -3.68
N THR A 96 12.18 -10.53 -3.48
CA THR A 96 11.65 -10.03 -2.21
C THR A 96 10.34 -10.73 -1.86
N THR A 97 10.25 -11.25 -0.64
CA THR A 97 8.97 -11.65 -0.06
C THR A 97 8.36 -10.42 0.60
N VAL A 98 7.15 -10.06 0.21
CA VAL A 98 6.43 -8.94 0.78
C VAL A 98 5.31 -9.47 1.65
N ARG A 99 5.28 -9.05 2.91
CA ARG A 99 4.18 -9.36 3.83
C ARG A 99 3.44 -8.08 4.13
N PHE A 100 2.17 -8.07 3.81
CA PHE A 100 1.30 -6.91 4.01
C PHE A 100 0.24 -7.24 5.05
N VAL A 101 0.02 -6.32 5.98
CA VAL A 101 -1.03 -6.46 7.00
C VAL A 101 -1.79 -5.15 7.09
N HIS A 102 -3.10 -5.21 6.92
CA HIS A 102 -4.00 -4.08 7.20
C HIS A 102 -4.70 -4.41 8.51
N HIS A 103 -4.23 -3.83 9.59
CA HIS A 103 -4.59 -4.18 10.96
C HIS A 103 -5.49 -3.13 11.60
N GLY A 104 -6.31 -3.57 12.55
CA GLY A 104 -7.10 -2.65 13.37
C GLY A 104 -8.53 -2.46 12.91
N TRP A 105 -9.01 -3.29 11.98
CA TRP A 105 -10.43 -3.30 11.63
C TRP A 105 -11.24 -3.71 12.85
N ARG A 106 -12.27 -2.93 13.16
CA ARG A 106 -13.11 -3.21 14.34
C ARG A 106 -13.91 -4.49 14.18
N GLU A 107 -14.36 -4.78 12.95
CA GLU A 107 -15.05 -6.03 12.62
C GLU A 107 -14.91 -6.38 11.15
N ALA A 108 -15.18 -7.64 10.80
CA ALA A 108 -15.09 -8.14 9.44
C ALA A 108 -16.41 -7.87 8.70
N THR A 109 -16.56 -6.63 8.24
CA THR A 109 -17.75 -6.16 7.54
C THR A 109 -17.71 -6.53 6.06
N GLU A 110 -18.75 -6.13 5.33
CA GLU A 110 -18.78 -6.27 3.87
C GLU A 110 -17.65 -5.46 3.23
N LEU A 111 -17.38 -4.25 3.73
CA LEU A 111 -16.27 -3.44 3.24
C LEU A 111 -14.93 -4.13 3.48
N TYR A 112 -14.77 -4.79 4.61
CA TYR A 112 -13.58 -5.60 4.90
C TYR A 112 -13.37 -6.67 3.83
N ALA A 113 -14.43 -7.36 3.43
CA ALA A 113 -14.34 -8.38 2.38
C ALA A 113 -13.98 -7.78 1.02
N ILE A 114 -14.56 -6.63 0.68
CA ILE A 114 -14.25 -5.93 -0.56
C ILE A 114 -12.80 -5.49 -0.58
N CYS A 115 -12.32 -4.93 0.52
CA CYS A 115 -10.92 -4.49 0.63
C CYS A 115 -9.95 -5.65 0.57
N ASN A 116 -10.32 -6.80 1.11
CA ASN A 116 -9.49 -7.99 1.00
C ASN A 116 -9.26 -8.36 -0.48
N SER A 117 -10.32 -8.36 -1.26
CA SER A 117 -10.23 -8.64 -2.70
C SER A 117 -9.38 -7.58 -3.41
N SER A 118 -9.61 -6.31 -3.09
CA SER A 118 -8.85 -5.20 -3.69
C SER A 118 -7.37 -5.28 -3.35
N TRP A 119 -7.03 -5.59 -2.10
CA TRP A 119 -5.63 -5.71 -1.70
C TRP A 119 -4.94 -6.85 -2.43
N GLY A 120 -5.65 -7.97 -2.67
CA GLY A 120 -5.09 -9.07 -3.46
C GLY A 120 -4.71 -8.61 -4.87
N GLU A 121 -5.59 -7.87 -5.53
CA GLU A 121 -5.30 -7.31 -6.85
C GLU A 121 -4.15 -6.31 -6.79
N LEU A 122 -4.15 -5.42 -5.81
CA LEU A 122 -3.11 -4.40 -5.65
C LEU A 122 -1.74 -5.01 -5.38
N MET A 123 -1.67 -6.13 -4.65
CA MET A 123 -0.42 -6.82 -4.43
C MET A 123 0.19 -7.29 -5.77
N HIS A 124 -0.63 -7.78 -6.69
CA HIS A 124 -0.15 -8.20 -8.01
C HIS A 124 0.24 -7.00 -8.88
N ARG A 125 -0.42 -5.85 -8.73
CA ARG A 125 0.00 -4.63 -9.42
C ARG A 125 1.33 -4.12 -8.90
N LEU A 126 1.52 -4.17 -7.59
CA LEU A 126 2.80 -3.83 -6.96
C LEU A 126 3.91 -4.74 -7.50
N LYS A 127 3.63 -6.03 -7.60
CA LYS A 127 4.57 -7.00 -8.16
C LYS A 127 4.94 -6.63 -9.60
N ASN A 128 3.96 -6.41 -10.45
CA ASN A 128 4.19 -6.09 -11.84
C ASN A 128 4.98 -4.79 -12.00
N TYR A 129 4.63 -3.77 -11.22
CA TYR A 129 5.35 -2.50 -11.25
C TYR A 129 6.81 -2.67 -10.82
N SER A 130 7.03 -3.36 -9.72
CA SER A 130 8.38 -3.57 -9.17
C SER A 130 9.27 -4.40 -10.09
N GLU A 131 8.66 -5.31 -10.85
CA GLU A 131 9.38 -6.17 -11.80
C GLU A 131 9.63 -5.49 -13.16
N GLY A 132 9.28 -4.22 -13.29
CA GLY A 132 9.53 -3.45 -14.50
C GLY A 132 8.44 -3.52 -15.55
N ARG A 133 7.34 -4.20 -15.25
CA ARG A 133 6.15 -4.14 -16.10
C ARG A 133 5.39 -2.87 -15.73
N ASN A 134 4.69 -2.30 -16.65
CA ASN A 134 4.00 -1.02 -16.43
C ASN A 134 2.49 -1.24 -16.33
N PRO A 135 1.97 -1.66 -15.17
CA PRO A 135 0.53 -1.96 -15.05
C PRO A 135 -0.35 -0.72 -15.06
N GLY A 136 0.23 0.43 -14.75
CA GLY A 136 -0.54 1.62 -14.46
C GLY A 136 -1.27 1.53 -13.13
N PRO A 137 -1.84 2.64 -12.63
CA PRO A 137 -2.59 2.62 -11.39
C PRO A 137 -3.94 1.91 -11.56
N ARG A 138 -4.44 1.32 -10.47
CA ARG A 138 -5.75 0.68 -10.47
C ARG A 138 -6.86 1.73 -10.65
N TRP A 139 -6.69 2.88 -10.02
CA TRP A 139 -7.59 4.02 -10.17
C TRP A 139 -6.90 5.13 -10.94
N THR A 140 -7.48 5.51 -12.06
CA THR A 140 -6.88 6.51 -12.98
C THR A 140 -7.42 7.92 -12.74
N GLU A 141 -8.42 8.05 -11.91
CA GLU A 141 -9.02 9.35 -11.58
C GLU A 141 -9.26 9.49 -10.08
#